data_31950b214b57720b8c2d8594b3d3c543
#
_entry.id   31950b214b57720b8c2d8594b3d3c543
#
_cell.length_a   1.000
_cell.length_b   1.000
_cell.length_c   1.000
_cell.angle_alpha   90.00
_cell.angle_beta   90.00
_cell.angle_gamma   90.00
#
_symmetry.space_group_name_H-M   'P 1'
#
loop_
_entity.id
_entity.type
_entity.pdbx_description
1 polymer ?
#
loop_
_entity_poly.entity_id
_entity_poly.type
_entity_poly.pdbx_seq_one_letter_code
_entity_poly.pdbx_strand_id
1 'polypeptide(L)'
;SCIESGNAGALRAYSMRCLELIRRIFSAAHEVTTVSLVQGRALGGGFETALSASHLIAERGAEFGFPEIAFGTFPCTGGMTLLSNRIGLRRAAAFMRNARIHSAAELHAQGVVDELCEPGEGPAAVQRFIAEHRRRYNARMALQRAEARMGSFDLAEMRTVVEDWVATAMALSAEERRV
;
A
#
# COMPACT_ATOMS: atom_id res chain seq x y z
N SER A 1 2.53 -17.91 15.16
CA SER A 1 3.11 -16.68 14.52
C SER A 1 4.24 -16.10 15.37
N CYS A 2 5.01 -15.13 14.84
CA CYS A 2 6.07 -14.43 15.62
C CYS A 2 5.50 -13.67 16.82
N ILE A 3 4.27 -13.20 16.72
CA ILE A 3 3.57 -12.49 17.80
C ILE A 3 3.22 -13.47 18.91
N GLU A 4 2.67 -14.64 18.59
CA GLU A 4 2.32 -15.68 19.57
C GLU A 4 3.54 -16.22 20.30
N SER A 5 4.66 -16.39 19.60
CA SER A 5 5.92 -16.85 20.19
C SER A 5 6.68 -15.78 20.96
N GLY A 6 6.22 -14.54 20.97
CA GLY A 6 6.91 -13.39 21.58
C GLY A 6 8.26 -13.05 20.93
N ASN A 7 8.49 -13.49 19.68
CA ASN A 7 9.78 -13.30 19.00
C ASN A 7 9.84 -11.94 18.27
N ALA A 8 10.09 -10.89 19.03
CA ALA A 8 10.24 -9.52 18.50
C ALA A 8 11.33 -9.40 17.42
N GLY A 9 12.45 -10.14 17.58
CA GLY A 9 13.54 -10.12 16.60
C GLY A 9 13.13 -10.67 15.23
N ALA A 10 12.43 -11.80 15.19
CA ALA A 10 11.92 -12.37 13.95
C ALA A 10 10.84 -11.49 13.33
N LEU A 11 9.96 -10.90 14.15
CA LEU A 11 8.92 -10.00 13.70
C LEU A 11 9.51 -8.74 13.05
N ARG A 12 10.48 -8.12 13.70
CA ARG A 12 11.24 -6.97 13.16
C ARG A 12 11.90 -7.33 11.83
N ALA A 13 12.62 -8.44 11.76
CA ALA A 13 13.32 -8.87 10.56
C ALA A 13 12.37 -9.08 9.38
N TYR A 14 11.19 -9.66 9.63
CA TYR A 14 10.14 -9.82 8.62
C TYR A 14 9.61 -8.47 8.14
N SER A 15 9.22 -7.58 9.05
CA SER A 15 8.68 -6.26 8.72
C SER A 15 9.68 -5.40 7.94
N MET A 16 10.96 -5.46 8.31
CA MET A 16 12.02 -4.75 7.58
C MET A 16 12.20 -5.27 6.15
N ARG A 17 12.02 -6.58 5.90
CA ARG A 17 12.04 -7.13 4.53
C ARG A 17 10.84 -6.67 3.71
N CYS A 18 9.65 -6.62 4.31
CA CYS A 18 8.46 -6.09 3.66
C CYS A 18 8.64 -4.60 3.32
N LEU A 19 9.15 -3.82 4.26
CA LEU A 19 9.45 -2.40 4.06
C LEU A 19 10.46 -2.19 2.91
N GLU A 20 11.51 -2.99 2.84
CA GLU A 20 12.50 -2.90 1.77
C GLU A 20 11.89 -3.24 0.39
N LEU A 21 11.01 -4.23 0.31
CA LEU A 21 10.27 -4.54 -0.92
C LEU A 21 9.44 -3.35 -1.38
N ILE A 22 8.62 -2.79 -0.49
CA ILE A 22 7.77 -1.63 -0.77
C ILE A 22 8.59 -0.43 -1.20
N ARG A 23 9.69 -0.15 -0.49
CA ARG A 23 10.63 0.91 -0.85
C ARG A 23 11.18 0.74 -2.26
N ARG A 24 11.57 -0.47 -2.64
CA ARG A 24 12.09 -0.75 -3.99
C ARG A 24 11.04 -0.49 -5.07
N ILE A 25 9.80 -0.93 -4.86
CA ILE A 25 8.70 -0.69 -5.82
C ILE A 25 8.45 0.81 -5.93
N PHE A 26 8.34 1.52 -4.80
CA PHE A 26 8.11 2.96 -4.77
C PHE A 26 9.23 3.74 -5.46
N SER A 27 10.49 3.42 -5.13
CA SER A 27 11.66 4.10 -5.71
C SER A 27 11.84 3.82 -7.20
N ALA A 28 11.33 2.70 -7.71
CA ALA A 28 11.39 2.37 -9.13
C ALA A 28 10.66 3.38 -10.02
N ALA A 29 9.73 4.18 -9.46
CA ALA A 29 9.00 5.22 -10.18
C ALA A 29 9.90 6.29 -10.84
N HIS A 30 11.16 6.42 -10.42
CA HIS A 30 12.13 7.29 -11.08
C HIS A 30 12.65 6.76 -12.42
N GLU A 31 12.57 5.45 -12.63
CA GLU A 31 13.17 4.75 -13.77
C GLU A 31 12.13 4.04 -14.65
N VAL A 32 11.12 3.44 -14.03
CA VAL A 32 10.09 2.65 -14.72
C VAL A 32 8.71 2.93 -14.15
N THR A 33 7.67 2.68 -14.93
CA THR A 33 6.30 2.67 -14.40
C THR A 33 5.97 1.29 -13.87
N THR A 34 5.68 1.20 -12.57
CA THR A 34 5.19 -0.02 -11.94
C THR A 34 3.67 -0.01 -11.91
N VAL A 35 3.05 -1.18 -12.13
CA VAL A 35 1.60 -1.35 -12.12
C VAL A 35 1.23 -2.41 -11.10
N SER A 36 0.34 -2.08 -10.18
CA SER A 36 -0.34 -3.06 -9.35
C SER A 36 -1.70 -3.39 -9.94
N LEU A 37 -2.01 -4.66 -10.07
CA LEU A 37 -3.33 -5.16 -10.44
C LEU A 37 -3.93 -5.88 -9.24
N VAL A 38 -5.10 -5.42 -8.77
CA VAL A 38 -5.83 -6.05 -7.67
C VAL A 38 -7.14 -6.63 -8.19
N GLN A 39 -7.25 -7.96 -8.11
CA GLN A 39 -8.40 -8.74 -8.61
C GLN A 39 -9.29 -9.29 -7.47
N GLY A 40 -8.87 -9.12 -6.22
CA GLY A 40 -9.58 -9.61 -5.04
C GLY A 40 -9.34 -8.71 -3.84
N ARG A 41 -9.00 -9.30 -2.69
CA ARG A 41 -8.80 -8.53 -1.45
C ARG A 41 -7.34 -8.11 -1.30
N ALA A 42 -7.11 -6.81 -1.14
CA ALA A 42 -5.82 -6.23 -0.77
C ALA A 42 -5.98 -5.54 0.60
N LEU A 43 -5.63 -6.24 1.67
CA LEU A 43 -5.76 -5.77 3.05
C LEU A 43 -4.38 -5.65 3.71
N GLY A 44 -4.23 -4.70 4.61
CA GLY A 44 -2.99 -4.52 5.37
C GLY A 44 -1.77 -4.40 4.48
N GLY A 45 -0.75 -5.21 4.73
CA GLY A 45 0.48 -5.24 3.93
C GLY A 45 0.26 -5.50 2.43
N GLY A 46 -0.81 -6.21 2.04
CA GLY A 46 -1.22 -6.38 0.64
C GLY A 46 -1.65 -5.05 0.03
N PHE A 47 -2.36 -4.21 0.78
CA PHE A 47 -2.75 -2.90 0.32
C PHE A 47 -1.55 -1.93 0.31
N GLU A 48 -0.66 -1.98 1.31
CA GLU A 48 0.59 -1.22 1.31
C GLU A 48 1.43 -1.54 0.05
N THR A 49 1.52 -2.83 -0.31
CA THR A 49 2.22 -3.26 -1.53
C THR A 49 1.54 -2.71 -2.79
N ALA A 50 0.22 -2.77 -2.89
CA ALA A 50 -0.52 -2.23 -4.03
C ALA A 50 -0.32 -0.71 -4.18
N LEU A 51 -0.35 0.03 -3.08
CA LEU A 51 -0.14 1.49 -3.03
C LEU A 51 1.28 1.92 -3.43
N SER A 52 2.27 1.04 -3.31
CA SER A 52 3.67 1.37 -3.63
C SER A 52 3.95 1.47 -5.12
N ALA A 53 3.08 0.93 -5.98
CA ALA A 53 3.20 1.04 -7.43
C ALA A 53 2.82 2.43 -7.93
N SER A 54 3.38 2.82 -9.09
CA SER A 54 3.10 4.10 -9.75
C SER A 54 1.65 4.18 -10.24
N HIS A 55 1.06 3.04 -10.60
CA HIS A 55 -0.30 2.95 -11.12
C HIS A 55 -1.04 1.75 -10.53
N LEU A 56 -2.25 1.96 -10.05
CA LEU A 56 -3.08 0.94 -9.40
C LEU A 56 -4.35 0.69 -10.20
N ILE A 57 -4.43 -0.49 -10.80
CA ILE A 57 -5.61 -1.00 -11.50
C ILE A 57 -6.35 -1.97 -10.58
N ALA A 58 -7.67 -1.87 -10.51
CA ALA A 58 -8.48 -2.78 -9.72
C ALA A 58 -9.68 -3.30 -10.49
N GLU A 59 -9.99 -4.58 -10.32
CA GLU A 59 -11.29 -5.11 -10.71
C GLU A 59 -12.39 -4.57 -9.79
N ARG A 60 -13.59 -4.32 -10.31
CA ARG A 60 -14.71 -3.72 -9.54
C ARG A 60 -15.08 -4.50 -8.29
N GLY A 61 -14.83 -5.81 -8.28
CA GLY A 61 -15.07 -6.67 -7.13
C GLY A 61 -13.97 -6.64 -6.07
N ALA A 62 -12.87 -5.91 -6.31
CA ALA A 62 -11.77 -5.84 -5.37
C ALA A 62 -12.12 -5.03 -4.12
N GLU A 63 -11.54 -5.45 -2.99
CA GLU A 63 -11.72 -4.85 -1.67
C GLU A 63 -10.38 -4.43 -1.08
N PHE A 64 -10.37 -3.30 -0.37
CA PHE A 64 -9.18 -2.69 0.18
C PHE A 64 -9.40 -2.20 1.60
N GLY A 65 -8.37 -2.22 2.42
CA GLY A 65 -8.46 -1.63 3.75
C GLY A 65 -7.25 -1.89 4.63
N PHE A 66 -7.25 -1.18 5.74
CA PHE A 66 -6.30 -1.36 6.83
C PHE A 66 -7.06 -1.81 8.09
N PRO A 67 -7.33 -3.11 8.25
CA PRO A 67 -8.10 -3.60 9.39
C PRO A 67 -7.28 -3.68 10.69
N GLU A 68 -5.98 -3.38 10.65
CA GLU A 68 -5.02 -3.62 11.73
C GLU A 68 -5.41 -2.96 13.05
N ILE A 69 -6.05 -1.79 13.00
CA ILE A 69 -6.47 -1.09 14.23
C ILE A 69 -7.53 -1.89 15.01
N ALA A 70 -8.34 -2.71 14.33
CA ALA A 70 -9.30 -3.58 14.99
C ALA A 70 -8.64 -4.72 15.78
N PHE A 71 -7.36 -5.00 15.52
CA PHE A 71 -6.56 -6.04 16.17
C PHE A 71 -5.49 -5.44 17.10
N GLY A 72 -5.61 -4.17 17.46
CA GLY A 72 -4.66 -3.48 18.33
C GLY A 72 -3.32 -3.13 17.70
N THR A 73 -3.21 -3.17 16.34
CA THR A 73 -2.00 -2.81 15.60
C THR A 73 -2.29 -1.73 14.54
N PHE A 74 -1.34 -1.45 13.67
CA PHE A 74 -1.48 -0.48 12.57
C PHE A 74 -0.59 -0.86 11.37
N PRO A 75 -0.83 -0.34 10.15
CA PRO A 75 0.02 -0.59 8.98
C PRO A 75 1.43 -0.04 9.19
N CYS A 76 2.47 -0.89 9.03
CA CYS A 76 3.83 -0.52 9.44
C CYS A 76 4.86 -0.42 8.31
N THR A 77 4.49 -0.76 7.07
CA THR A 77 5.46 -0.79 5.97
C THR A 77 5.27 0.36 4.97
N GLY A 78 4.62 1.44 5.42
CA GLY A 78 4.47 2.67 4.66
C GLY A 78 3.04 3.05 4.31
N GLY A 79 2.04 2.35 4.82
CA GLY A 79 0.63 2.57 4.48
C GLY A 79 0.18 4.02 4.66
N MET A 80 0.56 4.66 5.79
CA MET A 80 0.23 6.06 6.04
C MET A 80 0.85 6.98 4.97
N THR A 81 2.12 6.84 4.71
CA THR A 81 2.87 7.65 3.74
C THR A 81 2.35 7.44 2.31
N LEU A 82 2.22 6.18 1.89
CA LEU A 82 1.76 5.83 0.54
C LEU A 82 0.34 6.32 0.26
N LEU A 83 -0.56 6.14 1.23
CA LEU A 83 -1.93 6.63 1.10
C LEU A 83 -1.97 8.17 1.16
N SER A 84 -1.15 8.80 2.02
CA SER A 84 -1.05 10.26 2.10
C SER A 84 -0.56 10.90 0.80
N ASN A 85 0.35 10.25 0.10
CA ASN A 85 0.82 10.72 -1.21
C ASN A 85 -0.30 10.74 -2.26
N ARG A 86 -1.33 9.89 -2.13
CA ARG A 86 -2.47 9.85 -3.05
C ARG A 86 -3.62 10.78 -2.65
N ILE A 87 -4.01 10.81 -1.38
CA ILE A 87 -5.23 11.51 -0.92
C ILE A 87 -5.00 12.55 0.17
N GLY A 88 -3.76 12.80 0.53
CA GLY A 88 -3.36 13.74 1.59
C GLY A 88 -3.49 13.17 3.00
N LEU A 89 -2.66 13.67 3.91
CA LEU A 89 -2.49 13.14 5.28
C LEU A 89 -3.80 13.04 6.07
N ARG A 90 -4.67 14.05 6.01
CA ARG A 90 -5.90 14.05 6.82
C ARG A 90 -6.85 12.92 6.42
N ARG A 91 -7.00 12.67 5.12
CA ARG A 91 -7.86 11.59 4.62
C ARG A 91 -7.24 10.23 4.90
N ALA A 92 -5.93 10.08 4.69
CA ALA A 92 -5.21 8.85 5.01
C ALA A 92 -5.33 8.50 6.49
N ALA A 93 -5.14 9.46 7.40
CA ALA A 93 -5.29 9.24 8.83
C ALA A 93 -6.72 8.85 9.24
N ALA A 94 -7.74 9.45 8.64
CA ALA A 94 -9.13 9.08 8.87
C ALA A 94 -9.43 7.67 8.36
N PHE A 95 -8.88 7.31 7.21
CA PHE A 95 -9.01 5.98 6.61
C PHE A 95 -8.45 4.88 7.54
N MET A 96 -7.28 5.09 8.13
CA MET A 96 -6.63 4.09 8.98
C MET A 96 -7.28 3.89 10.34
N ARG A 97 -8.01 4.91 10.85
CA ARG A 97 -8.63 4.83 12.18
C ARG A 97 -9.92 4.03 12.23
N ASN A 98 -10.54 3.72 11.12
CA ASN A 98 -11.90 3.15 11.11
C ASN A 98 -11.95 1.65 10.79
N ALA A 99 -10.83 1.01 10.47
CA ALA A 99 -10.72 -0.40 10.06
C ALA A 99 -11.70 -0.84 8.96
N ARG A 100 -12.30 0.12 8.23
CA ARG A 100 -13.32 -0.16 7.22
C ARG A 100 -12.69 -0.79 5.98
N ILE A 101 -13.41 -1.75 5.40
CA ILE A 101 -13.11 -2.28 4.09
C ILE A 101 -13.86 -1.45 3.04
N HIS A 102 -13.14 -1.03 2.01
CA HIS A 102 -13.64 -0.18 0.92
C HIS A 102 -13.67 -0.95 -0.38
N SER A 103 -14.68 -0.67 -1.22
CA SER A 103 -14.73 -1.19 -2.58
C SER A 103 -13.74 -0.47 -3.50
N ALA A 104 -13.34 -1.14 -4.58
CA ALA A 104 -12.52 -0.53 -5.63
C ALA A 104 -13.15 0.75 -6.20
N ALA A 105 -14.48 0.79 -6.35
CA ALA A 105 -15.22 1.95 -6.86
C ALA A 105 -15.13 3.15 -5.90
N GLU A 106 -15.28 2.94 -4.59
CA GLU A 106 -15.10 4.00 -3.58
C GLU A 106 -13.68 4.57 -3.63
N LEU A 107 -12.67 3.71 -3.74
CA LEU A 107 -11.27 4.14 -3.77
C LEU A 107 -10.89 4.82 -5.09
N HIS A 108 -11.51 4.42 -6.19
CA HIS A 108 -11.35 5.12 -7.47
C HIS A 108 -11.94 6.53 -7.40
N ALA A 109 -13.13 6.69 -6.84
CA ALA A 109 -13.76 8.00 -6.65
C ALA A 109 -12.95 8.92 -5.71
N GLN A 110 -12.14 8.35 -4.82
CA GLN A 110 -11.25 9.09 -3.92
C GLN A 110 -9.83 9.35 -4.49
N GLY A 111 -9.52 8.82 -5.68
CA GLY A 111 -8.20 8.96 -6.32
C GLY A 111 -7.13 8.03 -5.74
N VAL A 112 -7.53 6.95 -5.06
CA VAL A 112 -6.60 5.91 -4.56
C VAL A 112 -6.35 4.85 -5.63
N VAL A 113 -7.40 4.38 -6.30
CA VAL A 113 -7.32 3.49 -7.45
C VAL A 113 -7.34 4.34 -8.72
N ASP A 114 -6.39 4.12 -9.63
CA ASP A 114 -6.23 4.92 -10.83
C ASP A 114 -7.16 4.46 -11.96
N GLU A 115 -7.38 3.15 -12.10
CA GLU A 115 -8.24 2.57 -13.15
C GLU A 115 -9.09 1.43 -12.60
N LEU A 116 -10.36 1.36 -13.05
CA LEU A 116 -11.26 0.25 -12.79
C LEU A 116 -11.45 -0.58 -14.05
N CYS A 117 -11.53 -1.90 -13.89
CA CYS A 117 -11.94 -2.83 -14.94
C CYS A 117 -12.98 -3.84 -14.43
N GLU A 118 -13.63 -4.54 -15.34
CA GLU A 118 -14.60 -5.55 -14.98
C GLU A 118 -13.90 -6.82 -14.44
N PRO A 119 -14.57 -7.63 -13.62
CA PRO A 119 -14.02 -8.88 -13.12
C PRO A 119 -13.53 -9.79 -14.25
N GLY A 120 -12.29 -10.27 -14.14
CA GLY A 120 -11.62 -11.10 -15.15
C GLY A 120 -10.94 -10.30 -16.27
N GLU A 121 -11.11 -8.98 -16.35
CA GLU A 121 -10.47 -8.14 -17.37
C GLU A 121 -9.14 -7.51 -16.92
N GLY A 122 -8.72 -7.74 -15.68
CA GLY A 122 -7.53 -7.15 -15.11
C GLY A 122 -6.28 -7.25 -16.01
N PRO A 123 -5.89 -8.44 -16.50
CA PRO A 123 -4.72 -8.58 -17.38
C PRO A 123 -4.86 -7.78 -18.69
N ALA A 124 -6.07 -7.72 -19.27
CA ALA A 124 -6.33 -6.94 -20.47
C ALA A 124 -6.24 -5.42 -20.19
N ALA A 125 -6.70 -4.96 -19.03
CA ALA A 125 -6.56 -3.57 -18.59
C ALA A 125 -5.09 -3.17 -18.47
N VAL A 126 -4.26 -4.01 -17.86
CA VAL A 126 -2.80 -3.78 -17.78
C VAL A 126 -2.19 -3.68 -19.18
N GLN A 127 -2.56 -4.53 -20.12
CA GLN A 127 -2.04 -4.47 -21.50
C GLN A 127 -2.47 -3.19 -22.23
N ARG A 128 -3.72 -2.74 -22.04
CA ARG A 128 -4.20 -1.46 -22.56
C ARG A 128 -3.39 -0.29 -21.99
N PHE A 129 -3.21 -0.26 -20.68
CA PHE A 129 -2.41 0.76 -20.01
C PHE A 129 -0.97 0.81 -20.59
N ILE A 130 -0.30 -0.33 -20.73
CA ILE A 130 1.05 -0.42 -21.30
C ILE A 130 1.08 0.15 -22.73
N ALA A 131 0.11 -0.24 -23.56
CA ALA A 131 0.04 0.21 -24.96
C ALA A 131 -0.15 1.72 -25.05
N GLU A 132 -1.02 2.30 -24.20
CA GLU A 132 -1.26 3.74 -24.15
C GLU A 132 -0.06 4.50 -23.56
N HIS A 133 0.57 3.95 -22.53
CA HIS A 133 1.73 4.56 -21.88
C HIS A 133 2.90 4.71 -22.86
N ARG A 134 3.12 3.72 -23.72
CA ARG A 134 4.17 3.74 -24.76
C ARG A 134 4.02 4.88 -25.77
N ARG A 135 2.80 5.32 -26.10
CA ARG A 135 2.56 6.34 -27.12
C ARG A 135 3.19 7.71 -26.81
N ARG A 136 3.37 8.03 -25.54
CA ARG A 136 3.94 9.31 -25.07
C ARG A 136 4.95 9.07 -23.94
N TYR A 137 5.71 8.02 -24.07
CA TYR A 137 6.56 7.48 -23.01
C TYR A 137 7.43 8.55 -22.33
N ASN A 138 8.19 9.33 -23.10
CA ASN A 138 9.12 10.32 -22.53
C ASN A 138 8.40 11.41 -21.71
N ALA A 139 7.27 11.91 -22.20
CA ALA A 139 6.48 12.91 -21.49
C ALA A 139 5.85 12.34 -20.22
N ARG A 140 5.29 11.13 -20.30
CA ARG A 140 4.69 10.42 -19.14
C ARG A 140 5.76 10.12 -18.09
N MET A 141 6.92 9.63 -18.47
CA MET A 141 8.02 9.36 -17.54
C MET A 141 8.58 10.67 -16.93
N ALA A 142 8.60 11.77 -17.66
CA ALA A 142 9.01 13.06 -17.09
C ALA A 142 8.02 13.54 -16.02
N LEU A 143 6.73 13.42 -16.28
CA LEU A 143 5.66 13.74 -15.31
C LEU A 143 5.75 12.82 -14.08
N GLN A 144 5.83 11.51 -14.29
CA GLN A 144 5.96 10.54 -13.20
C GLN A 144 7.18 10.82 -12.31
N ARG A 145 8.34 11.16 -12.89
CA ARG A 145 9.51 11.58 -12.08
C ARG A 145 9.27 12.88 -11.32
N ALA A 146 8.49 13.81 -11.87
CA ALA A 146 8.11 15.04 -11.15
C ALA A 146 7.22 14.69 -9.94
N GLU A 147 6.22 13.83 -10.11
CA GLU A 147 5.36 13.33 -9.04
C GLU A 147 6.16 12.57 -7.98
N ALA A 148 7.04 11.66 -8.39
CA ALA A 148 7.89 10.89 -7.48
C ALA A 148 8.80 11.77 -6.60
N ARG A 149 9.23 12.94 -7.11
CA ARG A 149 10.00 13.92 -6.31
C ARG A 149 9.14 14.67 -5.29
N MET A 150 7.84 14.78 -5.52
CA MET A 150 6.91 15.41 -4.58
C MET A 150 6.41 14.41 -3.53
N GLY A 151 6.40 13.12 -3.86
CA GLY A 151 6.07 12.05 -2.91
C GLY A 151 7.19 11.85 -1.90
N SER A 152 6.83 11.60 -0.66
CA SER A 152 7.78 11.28 0.40
C SER A 152 7.80 9.77 0.69
N PHE A 153 8.96 9.23 0.94
CA PHE A 153 9.17 7.90 1.52
C PHE A 153 10.51 7.89 2.25
N ASP A 154 10.52 8.47 3.45
CA ASP A 154 11.73 8.51 4.27
C ASP A 154 11.95 7.16 4.94
N LEU A 155 13.04 6.49 4.56
CA LEU A 155 13.38 5.17 5.10
C LEU A 155 13.72 5.21 6.59
N ALA A 156 14.31 6.31 7.09
CA ALA A 156 14.65 6.44 8.51
C ALA A 156 13.37 6.54 9.36
N GLU A 157 12.41 7.35 8.91
CA GLU A 157 11.06 7.43 9.49
C GLU A 157 10.37 6.07 9.47
N MET A 158 10.32 5.40 8.30
CA MET A 158 9.67 4.10 8.17
C MET A 158 10.26 3.02 9.07
N ARG A 159 11.55 3.05 9.33
CA ARG A 159 12.19 2.17 10.32
C ARG A 159 11.69 2.43 11.74
N THR A 160 11.50 3.69 12.11
CA THR A 160 10.91 4.06 13.41
C THR A 160 9.48 3.53 13.51
N VAL A 161 8.67 3.67 12.45
CA VAL A 161 7.32 3.12 12.39
C VAL A 161 7.29 1.60 12.58
N VAL A 162 8.25 0.86 12.01
CA VAL A 162 8.39 -0.60 12.22
C VAL A 162 8.75 -0.90 13.68
N GLU A 163 9.63 -0.14 14.32
CA GLU A 163 9.96 -0.35 15.74
C GLU A 163 8.73 -0.10 16.63
N ASP A 164 7.99 0.98 16.40
CA ASP A 164 6.75 1.28 17.12
C ASP A 164 5.71 0.17 16.93
N TRP A 165 5.61 -0.37 15.70
CA TRP A 165 4.71 -1.47 15.42
C TRP A 165 5.12 -2.76 16.14
N VAL A 166 6.41 -3.10 16.15
CA VAL A 166 6.92 -4.27 16.89
C VAL A 166 6.63 -4.12 18.37
N ALA A 167 6.88 -2.95 18.96
CA ALA A 167 6.57 -2.68 20.35
C ALA A 167 5.07 -2.86 20.65
N THR A 168 4.21 -2.30 19.80
CA THR A 168 2.75 -2.42 19.90
C THR A 168 2.30 -3.87 19.79
N ALA A 169 2.80 -4.61 18.79
CA ALA A 169 2.46 -6.01 18.58
C ALA A 169 2.90 -6.92 19.74
N MET A 170 4.04 -6.62 20.37
CA MET A 170 4.51 -7.36 21.55
C MET A 170 3.69 -7.05 22.81
N ALA A 171 3.09 -5.87 22.88
CA ALA A 171 2.27 -5.44 24.01
C ALA A 171 0.80 -5.89 23.92
N LEU A 172 0.37 -6.54 22.83
CA LEU A 172 -0.99 -7.03 22.65
C LEU A 172 -1.41 -7.95 23.80
N SER A 173 -2.61 -7.73 24.34
CA SER A 173 -3.24 -8.57 25.33
C SER A 173 -3.56 -9.98 24.79
N ALA A 174 -3.85 -10.91 25.66
CA ALA A 174 -4.26 -12.27 25.26
C ALA A 174 -5.58 -12.28 24.46
N GLU A 175 -6.43 -11.28 24.65
CA GLU A 175 -7.69 -11.13 23.92
C GLU A 175 -7.43 -10.63 22.50
N GLU A 176 -6.63 -9.58 22.31
CA GLU A 176 -6.26 -9.01 21.01
C GLU A 176 -5.48 -9.99 20.13
N ARG A 177 -4.75 -10.93 20.72
CA ARG A 177 -4.02 -11.97 19.96
C ARG A 177 -4.90 -13.11 19.43
N ARG A 178 -6.17 -13.21 19.88
CA ARG A 178 -7.10 -14.29 19.50
C ARG A 178 -7.98 -13.96 18.30
N VAL A 179 -7.88 -12.75 17.79
CA VAL A 179 -8.58 -12.27 16.60
C VAL A 179 -7.68 -12.47 15.38
#